data_57101adf930fed5c3a40964f42b2af48
#
_entry.id   57101adf930fed5c3a40964f42b2af48
#
_cell.length_a   1.000
_cell.length_b   1.000
_cell.length_c   1.000
_cell.angle_alpha   90.00
_cell.angle_beta   90.00
_cell.angle_gamma   90.00
#
_symmetry.space_group_name_H-M   'P 1'
#
loop_
_entity.id
_entity.type
_entity.pdbx_description
1 polymer ?
#
loop_
_entity_poly.entity_id
_entity_poly.type
_entity_poly.pdbx_seq_one_letter_code
_entity_poly.pdbx_strand_id
1 'polypeptide(L)' 'MAFNILYKGRKIYQNLSYEECTEVLDELSSKYYTDEEFNIELLEMEEI' A
#
# COMPACT_ATOMS: atom_id res chain seq x y z
N MET A 1 -9.71 14.00 2.01
CA MET A 1 -9.59 12.97 0.99
C MET A 1 -9.10 11.68 1.61
N ALA A 2 -9.64 10.56 1.18
CA ALA A 2 -9.26 9.27 1.73
C ALA A 2 -8.65 8.40 0.64
N PHE A 3 -7.79 7.48 1.06
CA PHE A 3 -7.11 6.58 0.14
C PHE A 3 -7.21 5.14 0.62
N ASN A 4 -7.24 4.24 -0.32
CA ASN A 4 -7.14 2.81 -0.05
C ASN A 4 -5.83 2.32 -0.65
N ILE A 5 -5.27 1.28 -0.05
CA ILE A 5 -4.11 0.58 -0.61
C ILE A 5 -4.56 -0.82 -0.97
N LEU A 6 -4.30 -1.20 -2.21
CA LEU A 6 -4.67 -2.51 -2.74
C LEU A 6 -3.41 -3.30 -3.06
N TYR A 7 -3.51 -4.60 -2.88
CA TYR A 7 -2.46 -5.53 -3.28
C TYR A 7 -3.11 -6.69 -4.03
N LYS A 8 -2.69 -6.89 -5.26
CA LYS A 8 -3.27 -7.91 -6.15
C LYS A 8 -4.79 -7.74 -6.29
N GLY A 9 -5.24 -6.48 -6.35
CA GLY A 9 -6.64 -6.14 -6.48
C GLY A 9 -7.45 -6.21 -5.20
N ARG A 10 -6.84 -6.53 -4.07
CA ARG A 10 -7.52 -6.64 -2.77
C ARG A 10 -7.18 -5.44 -1.90
N LYS A 11 -8.20 -4.85 -1.28
CA LYS A 11 -7.98 -3.73 -0.37
C LYS A 11 -7.38 -4.21 0.93
N ILE A 12 -6.12 -3.89 1.16
CA ILE A 12 -5.43 -4.27 2.39
C ILE A 12 -5.50 -3.16 3.44
N TYR A 13 -5.67 -1.91 3.01
CA TYR A 13 -5.88 -0.77 3.89
C TYR A 13 -6.97 0.10 3.29
N GLN A 14 -7.80 0.67 4.14
CA GLN A 14 -8.92 1.50 3.69
C GLN A 14 -8.99 2.78 4.51
N ASN A 15 -9.47 3.84 3.86
CA ASN A 15 -9.82 5.09 4.50
C ASN A 15 -8.64 5.76 5.21
N LEU A 16 -7.50 5.77 4.53
CA LEU A 16 -6.29 6.40 5.04
C LEU A 16 -6.19 7.85 4.59
N SER A 17 -5.59 8.71 5.42
CA SER A 17 -5.21 10.04 4.99
C SER A 17 -4.01 9.92 4.03
N TYR A 18 -3.69 11.00 3.33
CA TYR A 18 -2.54 11.00 2.44
C TYR A 18 -1.26 10.65 3.21
N GLU A 19 -1.07 11.24 4.37
CA GLU A 19 0.11 10.98 5.18
C GLU A 19 0.18 9.54 5.66
N GLU A 20 -0.94 8.99 6.09
CA GLU A 20 -1.00 7.60 6.51
C GLU A 20 -0.71 6.66 5.35
N CYS A 21 -1.25 7.01 4.18
CA CYS A 21 -1.04 6.21 2.97
C CYS A 21 0.43 6.15 2.61
N THR A 22 1.12 7.30 2.61
CA THR A 22 2.55 7.34 2.29
C THR A 22 3.38 6.60 3.33
N GLU A 23 3.01 6.68 4.60
CA GLU A 23 3.70 5.94 5.65
C GLU A 23 3.55 4.43 5.49
N VAL A 24 2.35 3.98 5.17
CA VAL A 24 2.10 2.55 4.95
C VAL A 24 2.89 2.05 3.74
N LEU A 25 2.87 2.80 2.65
CA LEU A 25 3.61 2.41 1.45
C LEU A 25 5.10 2.34 1.72
N ASP A 26 5.62 3.30 2.45
CA ASP A 26 7.04 3.33 2.82
C ASP A 26 7.39 2.12 3.70
N GLU A 27 6.57 1.84 4.68
CA GLU A 27 6.77 0.70 5.57
C GLU A 27 6.74 -0.62 4.83
N LEU A 28 5.77 -0.80 3.93
CA LEU A 28 5.66 -2.02 3.15
C LEU A 28 6.85 -2.17 2.21
N SER A 29 7.28 -1.08 1.58
CA SER A 29 8.45 -1.11 0.71
C SER A 29 9.70 -1.52 1.47
N SER A 30 9.89 -0.98 2.67
CA SER A 30 11.06 -1.26 3.48
C SER A 30 11.02 -2.69 4.04
N LYS A 31 9.86 -3.09 4.56
CA LYS A 31 9.70 -4.38 5.23
C LYS A 31 9.82 -5.57 4.27
N TYR A 32 9.28 -5.42 3.07
CA TYR A 32 9.22 -6.50 2.10
C TYR A 32 10.17 -6.33 0.92
N TYR A 33 11.16 -5.49 1.08
CA TYR A 33 12.11 -5.19 0.01
C TYR A 33 12.82 -6.44 -0.52
N THR A 34 13.16 -7.35 0.37
CA THR A 34 13.87 -8.58 0.03
C THR A 34 12.97 -9.81 -0.02
N ASP A 35 11.66 -9.64 0.15
CA ASP A 35 10.71 -10.76 0.16
C ASP A 35 10.33 -11.11 -1.26
N GLU A 36 10.70 -12.31 -1.70
CA GLU A 36 10.41 -12.77 -3.05
C GLU A 36 8.92 -13.04 -3.28
N GLU A 37 8.17 -13.32 -2.22
CA GLU A 37 6.74 -13.60 -2.33
C GLU A 37 5.91 -12.33 -2.45
N PHE A 38 6.42 -11.21 -1.95
CA PHE A 38 5.73 -9.93 -2.00
C PHE A 38 6.26 -9.09 -3.15
N ASN A 39 5.41 -8.81 -4.11
CA ASN A 39 5.78 -8.00 -5.26
C ASN A 39 5.24 -6.58 -5.10
N ILE A 40 6.14 -5.65 -4.83
CA ILE A 40 5.80 -4.27 -4.58
C ILE A 40 5.15 -3.59 -5.80
N GLU A 41 5.41 -4.08 -6.99
CA GLU A 41 4.81 -3.54 -8.21
C GLU A 41 3.30 -3.77 -8.29
N LEU A 42 2.80 -4.72 -7.49
CA LEU A 42 1.38 -5.02 -7.44
C LEU A 42 0.61 -4.18 -6.42
N LEU A 43 1.31 -3.31 -5.69
CA LEU A 43 0.67 -2.36 -4.80
C LEU A 43 0.06 -1.22 -5.61
N GLU A 44 -1.17 -0.87 -5.26
CA GLU A 44 -1.89 0.22 -5.91
C GLU A 44 -2.49 1.14 -4.85
N MET A 45 -2.59 2.41 -5.20
CA MET A 45 -3.23 3.40 -4.33
C MET A 45 -4.47 3.90 -5.04
N GLU A 46 -5.59 3.86 -4.33
CA GLU A 46 -6.88 4.31 -4.85
C GLU A 46 -7.34 5.52 -4.05
N GLU A 47 -7.68 6.59 -4.74
CA GLU A 47 -8.27 7.76 -4.09
C GLU A 47 -9.78 7.63 -4.10
N ILE A 48 -10.38 7.83 -2.93
CA ILE A 48 -11.83 7.77 -2.78
C ILE A 48 -12.46 9.13 -3.06
#